data_d6a98bb2a4b23f4f62c3edc7b3751ca4
#
_entry.id   d6a98bb2a4b23f4f62c3edc7b3751ca4
#
_cell.length_a   1.000
_cell.length_b   1.000
_cell.length_c   1.000
_cell.angle_alpha   90.00
_cell.angle_beta   90.00
_cell.angle_gamma   90.00
#
_symmetry.space_group_name_H-M   'P 1'
#
loop_
_entity.id
_entity.type
_entity.pdbx_description
1 polymer ?
#
loop_
_entity_poly.entity_id
_entity_poly.type
_entity_poly.pdbx_seq_one_letter_code
_entity_poly.pdbx_strand_id
1 'polypeptide(L)'
;MAETLEFISVYDDATTKFLENEFTRLEDECYLDHAGATLYSDTQIKDVAADLHGSLYANPHSVGIASSSTQDMIERTRYRILSHFNTSPDEYSVIFTSGATASLKIVAEGFRFAESDDNGTEHVGDFVYVQDNHTSVLGMRDVVAARGTEVTCLGHDRAFQVFNQYSIPRDSDEERRTNGNSLFVYSAQCNFSGLKYPLKWIRDTHMGALSAVASKPSTRWYVLLDAAGFAPTNNLDLSIFKPDFVCLSFYKMFGYPTGIGALLVKNSSSGLLEKVYYGGGTVDVALSSEMFHKKRQALHQRFEDGTVPFLSIVTLQHGFEVLARLTIDKISKHVFSLARALHYSLLMLHHCNGKPVVKLYSDTDYEVHDSQGGIVTFNLIRSSGEYVGYMEVVNMAALFKIHLRTGCFCNPGACQRHLSLSPKEILENYEAGYTCGGTADLINGKPTGAVRISFGYMSTIKDVRTLLLMITKCFIDEPCIRKFPRWWEDRETKVRNKYLRFYNSNILDNCNFRITSSEKDAISDNSRNYIHDEIKNLDCTRNSVGSGKIITRVNKCTLRRLFIYPIKSCGAYEIMDSWNLNAKGLEYDREWMIMTPSGTCLTQKHQVNVCLLKPVILRQQKIMKLTYPGMNKLYAY
;
A
#
# COMPACT_ATOMS: atom_id res chain seq x y z
N MET A 1 31.88 -9.56 13.56
CA MET A 1 31.27 -10.86 13.22
C MET A 1 29.98 -10.54 12.44
N ALA A 2 30.04 -10.55 11.14
CA ALA A 2 28.82 -10.46 10.33
C ALA A 2 28.36 -11.91 10.14
N GLU A 3 27.45 -12.36 11.00
CA GLU A 3 26.69 -13.58 10.74
C GLU A 3 25.95 -13.39 9.43
N THR A 4 26.16 -14.31 8.52
CA THR A 4 25.37 -14.45 7.30
C THR A 4 23.92 -14.56 7.74
N LEU A 5 23.10 -13.54 7.51
CA LEU A 5 21.65 -13.62 7.66
C LEU A 5 21.14 -14.65 6.64
N GLU A 6 21.17 -15.93 7.03
CA GLU A 6 20.45 -16.96 6.32
C GLU A 6 18.96 -16.64 6.45
N PHE A 7 18.27 -16.46 5.32
CA PHE A 7 16.82 -16.39 5.32
C PHE A 7 16.28 -17.78 5.71
N ILE A 8 15.74 -17.86 6.92
CA ILE A 8 15.03 -19.06 7.37
C ILE A 8 13.56 -18.85 7.00
N SER A 9 13.04 -19.70 6.10
CA SER A 9 11.62 -19.70 5.77
C SER A 9 10.79 -20.00 7.01
N VAL A 10 9.77 -19.20 7.28
CA VAL A 10 8.80 -19.43 8.35
C VAL A 10 7.79 -20.52 7.95
N TYR A 11 7.49 -20.60 6.65
CA TYR A 11 6.62 -21.64 6.10
C TYR A 11 7.42 -22.91 5.80
N ASP A 12 6.81 -24.04 6.07
CA ASP A 12 7.30 -25.34 5.62
C ASP A 12 7.13 -25.51 4.10
N ASP A 13 7.80 -26.52 3.54
CA ASP A 13 7.79 -26.77 2.10
C ASP A 13 6.37 -27.04 1.56
N ALA A 14 5.50 -27.67 2.36
CA ALA A 14 4.13 -27.97 1.96
C ALA A 14 3.29 -26.69 1.86
N THR A 15 3.43 -25.78 2.82
CA THR A 15 2.77 -24.47 2.81
C THR A 15 3.30 -23.60 1.67
N THR A 16 4.60 -23.59 1.43
CA THR A 16 5.22 -22.84 0.33
C THR A 16 4.69 -23.33 -1.01
N LYS A 17 4.69 -24.62 -1.26
CA LYS A 17 4.15 -25.23 -2.48
C LYS A 17 2.64 -24.97 -2.66
N PHE A 18 1.90 -25.00 -1.56
CA PHE A 18 0.48 -24.63 -1.60
C PHE A 18 0.30 -23.19 -2.08
N LEU A 19 1.03 -22.23 -1.51
CA LEU A 19 0.94 -20.83 -1.90
C LEU A 19 1.38 -20.59 -3.35
N GLU A 20 2.42 -21.25 -3.84
CA GLU A 20 2.83 -21.19 -5.24
C GLU A 20 1.69 -21.62 -6.19
N ASN A 21 0.94 -22.66 -5.85
CA ASN A 21 -0.21 -23.12 -6.64
C ASN A 21 -1.42 -22.16 -6.56
N GLU A 22 -1.58 -21.45 -5.45
CA GLU A 22 -2.67 -20.47 -5.25
C GLU A 22 -2.46 -19.16 -6.02
N PHE A 23 -1.23 -18.87 -6.42
CA PHE A 23 -0.85 -17.61 -7.07
C PHE A 23 -0.09 -17.82 -8.39
N THR A 24 -0.49 -18.81 -9.20
CA THR A 24 0.15 -19.14 -10.49
C THR A 24 0.21 -17.94 -11.45
N ARG A 25 -0.71 -16.97 -11.32
CA ARG A 25 -0.70 -15.72 -12.08
C ARG A 25 0.47 -14.80 -11.73
N LEU A 26 1.22 -15.07 -10.64
CA LEU A 26 2.45 -14.37 -10.25
C LEU A 26 3.73 -15.08 -10.71
N GLU A 27 3.65 -16.10 -11.55
CA GLU A 27 4.83 -16.89 -11.95
C GLU A 27 5.99 -16.02 -12.46
N ASP A 28 5.65 -15.00 -13.27
CA ASP A 28 6.59 -14.04 -13.85
C ASP A 28 6.49 -12.62 -13.27
N GLU A 29 5.69 -12.41 -12.24
CA GLU A 29 5.42 -11.10 -11.66
C GLU A 29 5.95 -11.05 -10.21
N CYS A 30 6.40 -9.88 -9.78
CA CYS A 30 6.87 -9.64 -8.42
C CYS A 30 5.96 -8.58 -7.77
N TYR A 31 5.06 -9.00 -6.90
CA TYR A 31 4.07 -8.11 -6.28
C TYR A 31 4.51 -7.69 -4.87
N LEU A 32 4.78 -6.40 -4.69
CA LEU A 32 5.35 -5.80 -3.48
C LEU A 32 4.55 -4.60 -2.95
N ASP A 33 3.25 -4.50 -3.26
CA ASP A 33 2.34 -3.46 -2.73
C ASP A 33 1.19 -4.02 -1.89
N HIS A 34 1.45 -5.00 -1.02
CA HIS A 34 0.42 -5.62 -0.18
C HIS A 34 -0.20 -4.66 0.85
N ALA A 35 0.53 -3.65 1.34
CA ALA A 35 -0.03 -2.62 2.21
C ALA A 35 -1.01 -1.67 1.48
N GLY A 36 -0.96 -1.61 0.16
CA GLY A 36 -1.96 -0.95 -0.68
C GLY A 36 -3.19 -1.81 -0.85
N ALA A 37 -2.99 -3.02 -1.38
CA ALA A 37 -4.00 -4.07 -1.51
C ALA A 37 -3.30 -5.43 -1.55
N THR A 38 -3.77 -6.42 -0.79
CA THR A 38 -3.25 -7.78 -0.96
C THR A 38 -3.94 -8.47 -2.13
N LEU A 39 -3.43 -9.64 -2.53
CA LEU A 39 -4.01 -10.43 -3.62
C LEU A 39 -4.90 -11.54 -3.04
N TYR A 40 -5.91 -11.92 -3.78
CA TYR A 40 -6.77 -13.05 -3.48
C TYR A 40 -6.21 -14.35 -4.05
N SER A 41 -6.42 -15.48 -3.37
CA SER A 41 -5.98 -16.80 -3.83
C SER A 41 -6.93 -17.39 -4.88
N ASP A 42 -6.43 -18.36 -5.66
CA ASP A 42 -7.24 -19.04 -6.70
C ASP A 42 -8.37 -19.86 -6.06
N THR A 43 -8.09 -20.57 -4.97
CA THR A 43 -9.10 -21.32 -4.22
C THR A 43 -10.17 -20.39 -3.67
N GLN A 44 -9.80 -19.26 -3.07
CA GLN A 44 -10.76 -18.27 -2.57
C GLN A 44 -11.78 -17.86 -3.64
N ILE A 45 -11.32 -17.54 -4.86
CA ILE A 45 -12.22 -17.11 -5.94
C ILE A 45 -13.08 -18.25 -6.46
N LYS A 46 -12.54 -19.48 -6.56
CA LYS A 46 -13.31 -20.66 -6.95
C LYS A 46 -14.42 -20.95 -5.95
N ASP A 47 -14.12 -20.87 -4.64
CA ASP A 47 -15.09 -21.11 -3.58
C ASP A 47 -16.17 -20.02 -3.55
N VAL A 48 -15.81 -18.76 -3.75
CA VAL A 48 -16.76 -17.64 -3.92
C VAL A 48 -17.68 -17.90 -5.11
N ALA A 49 -17.13 -18.28 -6.26
CA ALA A 49 -17.92 -18.54 -7.45
C ALA A 49 -18.87 -19.74 -7.26
N ALA A 50 -18.40 -20.81 -6.61
CA ALA A 50 -19.20 -22.00 -6.29
C ALA A 50 -20.33 -21.67 -5.31
N ASP A 51 -20.07 -20.89 -4.27
CA ASP A 51 -21.06 -20.45 -3.29
C ASP A 51 -22.16 -19.59 -3.95
N LEU A 52 -21.75 -18.57 -4.71
CA LEU A 52 -22.70 -17.69 -5.40
C LEU A 52 -23.52 -18.41 -6.50
N HIS A 53 -22.95 -19.47 -7.10
CA HIS A 53 -23.67 -20.29 -8.10
C HIS A 53 -24.61 -21.29 -7.42
N GLY A 54 -24.21 -21.85 -6.29
CA GLY A 54 -24.95 -22.90 -5.60
C GLY A 54 -26.05 -22.41 -4.65
N SER A 55 -25.99 -21.15 -4.23
CA SER A 55 -26.87 -20.57 -3.21
C SER A 55 -27.75 -19.46 -3.78
N LEU A 56 -29.00 -19.38 -3.28
CA LEU A 56 -29.91 -18.29 -3.63
C LEU A 56 -29.87 -17.22 -2.51
N TYR A 57 -29.19 -16.11 -2.78
CA TYR A 57 -29.14 -14.94 -1.90
C TYR A 57 -30.17 -13.88 -2.36
N ALA A 58 -31.03 -13.46 -1.45
CA ALA A 58 -32.06 -12.45 -1.70
C ALA A 58 -31.87 -11.23 -0.78
N ASN A 59 -32.63 -10.16 -1.04
CA ASN A 59 -32.57 -8.96 -0.21
C ASN A 59 -32.86 -9.31 1.28
N PRO A 60 -31.92 -9.05 2.22
CA PRO A 60 -32.10 -9.43 3.62
C PRO A 60 -33.25 -8.69 4.33
N HIS A 61 -33.75 -7.58 3.77
CA HIS A 61 -34.91 -6.84 4.32
C HIS A 61 -36.27 -7.41 3.87
N SER A 62 -36.28 -8.35 2.94
CA SER A 62 -37.52 -8.98 2.46
C SER A 62 -37.94 -10.14 3.38
N VAL A 63 -39.20 -10.52 3.32
CA VAL A 63 -39.72 -11.69 4.05
C VAL A 63 -39.73 -12.90 3.13
N GLY A 64 -39.07 -13.99 3.55
CA GLY A 64 -39.04 -15.25 2.79
C GLY A 64 -37.80 -16.09 3.12
N ILE A 65 -37.81 -17.36 2.70
CA ILE A 65 -36.75 -18.32 3.02
C ILE A 65 -35.37 -17.85 2.55
N ALA A 66 -35.26 -17.41 1.30
CA ALA A 66 -33.99 -16.94 0.73
C ALA A 66 -33.46 -15.69 1.44
N SER A 67 -34.35 -14.77 1.79
CA SER A 67 -33.98 -13.55 2.54
C SER A 67 -33.53 -13.85 3.95
N SER A 68 -34.21 -14.76 4.65
CA SER A 68 -33.80 -15.21 5.98
C SER A 68 -32.44 -15.93 5.93
N SER A 69 -32.21 -16.77 4.91
CA SER A 69 -30.92 -17.44 4.73
C SER A 69 -29.80 -16.42 4.46
N THR A 70 -30.06 -15.37 3.68
CA THR A 70 -29.10 -14.28 3.46
C THR A 70 -28.79 -13.55 4.76
N GLN A 71 -29.81 -13.24 5.56
CA GLN A 71 -29.63 -12.59 6.87
C GLN A 71 -28.80 -13.46 7.82
N ASP A 72 -29.08 -14.77 7.89
CA ASP A 72 -28.32 -15.71 8.70
C ASP A 72 -26.83 -15.75 8.28
N MET A 73 -26.55 -15.70 6.98
CA MET A 73 -25.18 -15.66 6.49
C MET A 73 -24.48 -14.34 6.83
N ILE A 74 -25.17 -13.20 6.79
CA ILE A 74 -24.64 -11.91 7.23
C ILE A 74 -24.26 -11.99 8.72
N GLU A 75 -25.14 -12.52 9.57
CA GLU A 75 -24.87 -12.64 11.01
C GLU A 75 -23.73 -13.64 11.31
N ARG A 76 -23.66 -14.74 10.59
CA ARG A 76 -22.51 -15.68 10.66
C ARG A 76 -21.21 -14.98 10.29
N THR A 77 -21.24 -14.11 9.28
CA THR A 77 -20.06 -13.34 8.85
C THR A 77 -19.62 -12.36 9.94
N ARG A 78 -20.58 -11.66 10.62
CA ARG A 78 -20.26 -10.82 11.79
C ARG A 78 -19.59 -11.63 12.89
N TYR A 79 -20.16 -12.79 13.21
CA TYR A 79 -19.58 -13.68 14.20
C TYR A 79 -18.18 -14.16 13.81
N ARG A 80 -17.96 -14.51 12.53
CA ARG A 80 -16.64 -14.90 12.01
C ARG A 80 -15.61 -13.77 12.15
N ILE A 81 -15.99 -12.52 11.88
CA ILE A 81 -15.13 -11.35 12.08
C ILE A 81 -14.74 -11.22 13.55
N LEU A 82 -15.71 -11.26 14.46
CA LEU A 82 -15.44 -11.15 15.90
C LEU A 82 -14.55 -12.30 16.40
N SER A 83 -14.81 -13.53 15.98
CA SER A 83 -14.00 -14.70 16.31
C SER A 83 -12.56 -14.56 15.80
N HIS A 84 -12.34 -13.99 14.60
CA HIS A 84 -11.00 -13.76 14.05
C HIS A 84 -10.18 -12.81 14.94
N PHE A 85 -10.82 -11.83 15.57
CA PHE A 85 -10.19 -10.88 16.49
C PHE A 85 -10.31 -11.30 17.96
N ASN A 86 -10.58 -12.57 18.24
CA ASN A 86 -10.68 -13.15 19.58
C ASN A 86 -11.64 -12.38 20.50
N THR A 87 -12.84 -12.08 20.01
CA THR A 87 -13.90 -11.42 20.78
C THR A 87 -15.28 -12.00 20.45
N SER A 88 -16.34 -11.48 21.05
CA SER A 88 -17.71 -11.98 20.92
C SER A 88 -18.73 -10.86 20.70
N PRO A 89 -19.98 -11.19 20.29
CA PRO A 89 -21.07 -10.22 20.19
C PRO A 89 -21.44 -9.54 21.51
N ASP A 90 -21.09 -10.13 22.67
CA ASP A 90 -21.32 -9.52 23.98
C ASP A 90 -20.38 -8.33 24.24
N GLU A 91 -19.18 -8.35 23.65
CA GLU A 91 -18.16 -7.33 23.83
C GLU A 91 -18.15 -6.29 22.71
N TYR A 92 -18.34 -6.72 21.45
CA TYR A 92 -18.25 -5.86 20.26
C TYR A 92 -19.39 -6.08 19.28
N SER A 93 -19.82 -4.97 18.68
CA SER A 93 -20.72 -4.94 17.53
C SER A 93 -19.95 -4.64 16.24
N VAL A 94 -20.33 -5.30 15.13
CA VAL A 94 -19.76 -5.08 13.80
C VAL A 94 -20.71 -4.22 12.99
N ILE A 95 -20.22 -3.10 12.45
CA ILE A 95 -20.93 -2.26 11.46
C ILE A 95 -20.19 -2.42 10.14
N PHE A 96 -20.85 -2.95 9.11
CA PHE A 96 -20.27 -3.00 7.77
C PHE A 96 -20.20 -1.59 7.15
N THR A 97 -19.07 -1.31 6.50
CA THR A 97 -18.79 -0.03 5.85
C THR A 97 -18.17 -0.27 4.49
N SER A 98 -17.99 0.77 3.68
CA SER A 98 -17.26 0.65 2.41
C SER A 98 -15.73 0.57 2.57
N GLY A 99 -15.20 0.49 3.80
CA GLY A 99 -13.79 0.40 4.14
C GLY A 99 -13.43 1.24 5.37
N ALA A 100 -12.16 1.17 5.79
CA ALA A 100 -11.68 1.88 6.99
C ALA A 100 -11.93 3.40 6.95
N THR A 101 -11.81 4.03 5.78
CA THR A 101 -12.11 5.47 5.64
C THR A 101 -13.57 5.79 6.00
N ALA A 102 -14.53 4.96 5.57
CA ALA A 102 -15.93 5.14 5.94
C ALA A 102 -16.16 4.88 7.43
N SER A 103 -15.43 3.92 8.02
CA SER A 103 -15.47 3.67 9.46
C SER A 103 -14.97 4.87 10.27
N LEU A 104 -13.84 5.47 9.87
CA LEU A 104 -13.31 6.70 10.49
C LEU A 104 -14.30 7.86 10.36
N LYS A 105 -14.94 8.00 9.19
CA LYS A 105 -15.96 9.03 8.95
C LYS A 105 -17.17 8.86 9.90
N ILE A 106 -17.67 7.64 10.08
CA ILE A 106 -18.80 7.38 11.01
C ILE A 106 -18.44 7.85 12.42
N VAL A 107 -17.22 7.58 12.90
CA VAL A 107 -16.77 8.01 14.22
C VAL A 107 -16.60 9.53 14.28
N ALA A 108 -16.00 10.16 13.25
CA ALA A 108 -15.84 11.61 13.21
C ALA A 108 -17.16 12.37 13.29
N GLU A 109 -18.18 11.88 12.55
CA GLU A 109 -19.50 12.49 12.47
C GLU A 109 -20.37 12.16 13.68
N GLY A 110 -20.20 10.98 14.28
CA GLY A 110 -21.11 10.46 15.31
C GLY A 110 -20.59 10.49 16.73
N PHE A 111 -19.28 10.63 16.97
CA PHE A 111 -18.75 10.57 18.34
C PHE A 111 -19.20 11.78 19.16
N ARG A 112 -19.81 11.51 20.34
CA ARG A 112 -20.31 12.54 21.25
C ARG A 112 -19.19 13.02 22.17
N PHE A 113 -18.61 14.18 21.84
CA PHE A 113 -17.59 14.85 22.65
C PHE A 113 -18.17 15.55 23.87
N ALA A 114 -19.38 16.04 23.73
CA ALA A 114 -20.07 16.78 24.77
C ALA A 114 -20.77 15.84 25.77
N GLU A 115 -20.73 16.20 27.04
CA GLU A 115 -21.44 15.57 28.13
C GLU A 115 -21.93 16.68 29.09
N SER A 116 -23.19 16.62 29.56
CA SER A 116 -23.71 17.57 30.52
C SER A 116 -23.50 17.05 31.94
N ASP A 117 -23.06 17.92 32.84
CA ASP A 117 -22.98 17.61 34.26
C ASP A 117 -24.35 17.68 34.94
N ASP A 118 -24.42 17.37 36.25
CA ASP A 118 -25.63 17.39 37.05
C ASP A 118 -26.29 18.79 37.11
N ASN A 119 -25.55 19.85 36.79
CA ASN A 119 -26.03 21.24 36.76
C ASN A 119 -26.48 21.67 35.35
N GLY A 120 -26.42 20.78 34.37
CA GLY A 120 -26.75 21.07 32.98
C GLY A 120 -25.67 21.83 32.22
N THR A 121 -24.44 21.95 32.78
CA THR A 121 -23.29 22.55 32.08
C THR A 121 -22.71 21.56 31.11
N GLU A 122 -22.58 21.95 29.85
CA GLU A 122 -22.03 21.12 28.79
C GLU A 122 -20.49 21.19 28.81
N HIS A 123 -19.84 20.03 28.86
CA HIS A 123 -18.40 19.87 28.82
C HIS A 123 -18.03 19.12 27.56
N VAL A 124 -17.17 19.71 26.72
CA VAL A 124 -16.70 19.12 25.44
C VAL A 124 -15.28 18.62 25.63
N GLY A 125 -15.02 17.36 25.30
CA GLY A 125 -13.69 16.77 25.35
C GLY A 125 -12.80 17.13 24.15
N ASP A 126 -11.60 16.54 24.11
CA ASP A 126 -10.55 16.80 23.12
C ASP A 126 -10.49 15.70 22.05
N PHE A 127 -10.04 16.07 20.87
CA PHE A 127 -9.64 15.13 19.81
C PHE A 127 -8.12 15.15 19.66
N VAL A 128 -7.47 14.02 19.97
CA VAL A 128 -6.02 13.87 19.88
C VAL A 128 -5.68 12.78 18.86
N TYR A 129 -4.75 13.04 17.96
CA TYR A 129 -4.28 12.04 17.01
C TYR A 129 -2.76 12.08 16.86
N VAL A 130 -2.15 10.93 16.55
CA VAL A 130 -0.72 10.83 16.25
C VAL A 130 -0.44 11.40 14.88
N GLN A 131 0.66 12.14 14.71
CA GLN A 131 1.07 12.76 13.45
C GLN A 131 1.17 11.76 12.29
N ASP A 132 1.77 10.59 12.54
CA ASP A 132 1.99 9.55 11.54
C ASP A 132 0.73 8.72 11.28
N ASN A 133 -0.29 9.36 10.73
CA ASN A 133 -1.58 8.73 10.45
C ASN A 133 -1.98 8.85 8.97
N HIS A 134 -2.89 7.97 8.56
CA HIS A 134 -3.50 8.03 7.23
C HIS A 134 -4.30 9.33 7.05
N THR A 135 -4.36 9.85 5.81
CA THR A 135 -5.13 11.06 5.46
C THR A 135 -6.59 11.01 5.89
N SER A 136 -7.18 9.81 6.02
CA SER A 136 -8.56 9.65 6.51
C SER A 136 -8.72 10.03 7.98
N VAL A 137 -7.66 9.90 8.81
CA VAL A 137 -7.65 10.40 10.18
C VAL A 137 -7.48 11.92 10.19
N LEU A 138 -6.61 12.45 9.32
CA LEU A 138 -6.45 13.90 9.18
C LEU A 138 -7.75 14.58 8.74
N GLY A 139 -8.54 13.92 7.89
CA GLY A 139 -9.85 14.40 7.46
C GLY A 139 -10.90 14.46 8.57
N MET A 140 -10.68 13.80 9.72
CA MET A 140 -11.58 13.94 10.89
C MET A 140 -11.46 15.31 11.55
N ARG A 141 -10.32 16.00 11.46
CA ARG A 141 -10.01 17.27 12.14
C ARG A 141 -11.08 18.34 11.93
N ASP A 142 -11.41 18.61 10.68
CA ASP A 142 -12.37 19.67 10.33
C ASP A 142 -13.79 19.31 10.79
N VAL A 143 -14.15 18.02 10.71
CA VAL A 143 -15.46 17.52 11.14
C VAL A 143 -15.63 17.68 12.65
N VAL A 144 -14.61 17.29 13.44
CA VAL A 144 -14.70 17.38 14.91
C VAL A 144 -14.53 18.80 15.40
N ALA A 145 -13.65 19.63 14.78
CA ALA A 145 -13.49 21.04 15.12
C ALA A 145 -14.78 21.83 14.89
N ALA A 146 -15.54 21.55 13.82
CA ALA A 146 -16.85 22.16 13.56
C ALA A 146 -17.89 21.87 14.66
N ARG A 147 -17.63 20.89 15.53
CA ARG A 147 -18.46 20.52 16.69
C ARG A 147 -17.95 21.10 18.01
N GLY A 148 -17.04 22.08 17.96
CA GLY A 148 -16.48 22.77 19.13
C GLY A 148 -15.42 21.99 19.90
N THR A 149 -14.89 20.91 19.32
CA THR A 149 -13.84 20.07 19.91
C THR A 149 -12.45 20.61 19.58
N GLU A 150 -11.59 20.72 20.57
CA GLU A 150 -10.18 21.07 20.34
C GLU A 150 -9.41 19.92 19.72
N VAL A 151 -8.59 20.23 18.70
CA VAL A 151 -7.86 19.24 17.90
C VAL A 151 -6.36 19.35 18.16
N THR A 152 -5.78 18.30 18.71
CA THR A 152 -4.34 18.23 19.02
C THR A 152 -3.65 17.17 18.15
N CYS A 153 -2.63 17.59 17.37
CA CYS A 153 -1.71 16.70 16.69
C CYS A 153 -0.56 16.35 17.61
N LEU A 154 -0.42 15.09 17.98
CA LEU A 154 0.67 14.59 18.80
C LEU A 154 1.80 14.10 17.90
N GLY A 155 2.93 14.82 17.89
CA GLY A 155 4.11 14.43 17.12
C GLY A 155 4.64 13.06 17.55
N HIS A 156 5.29 12.36 16.62
CA HIS A 156 5.77 10.98 16.81
C HIS A 156 6.58 10.80 18.12
N ASP A 157 7.68 11.55 18.28
CA ASP A 157 8.55 11.43 19.45
C ASP A 157 7.83 11.82 20.74
N ARG A 158 6.95 12.84 20.67
CA ARG A 158 6.16 13.27 21.81
C ARG A 158 5.16 12.21 22.25
N ALA A 159 4.56 11.48 21.30
CA ALA A 159 3.68 10.37 21.62
C ALA A 159 4.41 9.29 22.43
N PHE A 160 5.57 8.84 21.94
CA PHE A 160 6.41 7.87 22.67
C PHE A 160 6.84 8.41 24.04
N GLN A 161 7.22 9.67 24.14
CA GLN A 161 7.61 10.30 25.41
C GLN A 161 6.46 10.26 26.41
N VAL A 162 5.25 10.69 26.01
CA VAL A 162 4.06 10.72 26.89
C VAL A 162 3.74 9.33 27.42
N PHE A 163 3.64 8.33 26.55
CA PHE A 163 3.28 6.97 26.95
C PHE A 163 4.38 6.22 27.69
N ASN A 164 5.67 6.51 27.44
CA ASN A 164 6.78 5.89 28.16
C ASN A 164 7.00 6.49 29.54
N GLN A 165 6.68 7.78 29.73
CA GLN A 165 6.76 8.44 31.02
C GLN A 165 5.52 8.19 31.90
N TYR A 166 4.42 7.72 31.30
CA TYR A 166 3.20 7.44 32.04
C TYR A 166 3.36 6.21 32.95
N SER A 167 3.06 6.39 34.22
CA SER A 167 2.92 5.34 35.21
C SER A 167 1.52 5.40 35.81
N ILE A 168 0.87 4.23 35.88
CA ILE A 168 -0.47 4.13 36.45
C ILE A 168 -0.40 4.57 37.92
N PRO A 169 -1.20 5.57 38.36
CA PRO A 169 -1.26 5.99 39.75
C PRO A 169 -1.65 4.80 40.65
N ARG A 170 -0.97 4.65 41.80
CA ARG A 170 -1.23 3.55 42.75
C ARG A 170 -2.56 3.67 43.51
N ASP A 171 -3.10 4.90 43.62
CA ASP A 171 -4.31 5.21 44.37
C ASP A 171 -5.35 5.84 43.42
N SER A 172 -5.98 5.04 42.56
CA SER A 172 -6.99 5.52 41.61
C SER A 172 -8.42 5.10 41.98
N ASP A 173 -8.71 4.84 43.25
CA ASP A 173 -10.06 4.48 43.72
C ASP A 173 -11.01 5.70 43.90
N GLU A 174 -10.54 6.92 43.73
CA GLU A 174 -11.43 8.06 43.57
C GLU A 174 -12.02 8.06 42.16
N GLU A 175 -13.33 7.80 42.05
CA GLU A 175 -14.12 8.12 40.86
C GLU A 175 -13.90 9.60 40.51
N ARG A 176 -12.85 9.89 39.72
CA ARG A 176 -12.66 11.23 39.17
C ARG A 176 -13.89 11.55 38.36
N ARG A 177 -14.71 12.51 38.84
CA ARG A 177 -15.79 13.07 38.04
C ARG A 177 -15.19 13.56 36.74
N THR A 178 -15.43 12.81 35.67
CA THR A 178 -14.97 13.15 34.34
C THR A 178 -16.07 13.90 33.62
N ASN A 179 -15.71 15.06 33.08
CA ASN A 179 -16.64 15.93 32.36
C ASN A 179 -16.25 15.97 30.89
N GLY A 180 -17.13 15.48 30.00
CA GLY A 180 -16.89 15.39 28.57
C GLY A 180 -16.12 14.14 28.14
N ASN A 181 -16.16 13.83 26.84
CA ASN A 181 -15.56 12.64 26.23
C ASN A 181 -14.44 13.06 25.27
N SER A 182 -13.25 12.53 25.46
CA SER A 182 -12.09 12.76 24.58
C SER A 182 -11.80 11.54 23.74
N LEU A 183 -11.36 11.74 22.49
CA LEU A 183 -11.05 10.68 21.54
C LEU A 183 -9.59 10.73 21.13
N PHE A 184 -8.88 9.63 21.36
CA PHE A 184 -7.52 9.41 20.84
C PHE A 184 -7.56 8.51 19.62
N VAL A 185 -6.88 8.94 18.53
CA VAL A 185 -6.83 8.20 17.27
C VAL A 185 -5.38 7.92 16.86
N TYR A 186 -5.05 6.66 16.64
CA TYR A 186 -3.76 6.28 16.11
C TYR A 186 -3.85 5.03 15.23
N SER A 187 -2.89 4.88 14.31
CA SER A 187 -2.75 3.66 13.52
C SER A 187 -2.03 2.59 14.32
N ALA A 188 -2.50 1.35 14.32
CA ALA A 188 -1.80 0.23 14.96
C ALA A 188 -0.46 -0.06 14.26
N GLN A 189 -0.35 0.24 12.96
CA GLN A 189 0.89 0.14 12.19
C GLN A 189 1.02 1.32 11.22
N CYS A 190 2.17 1.99 11.25
CA CYS A 190 2.51 3.01 10.27
C CYS A 190 2.61 2.40 8.87
N ASN A 191 1.77 2.85 7.94
CA ASN A 191 1.77 2.36 6.57
C ASN A 191 2.91 2.95 5.71
N PHE A 192 3.73 3.84 6.28
CA PHE A 192 4.94 4.37 5.67
C PHE A 192 6.17 3.56 6.09
N SER A 193 6.52 3.53 7.38
CA SER A 193 7.74 2.88 7.89
C SER A 193 7.55 1.41 8.31
N GLY A 194 6.31 0.99 8.53
CA GLY A 194 6.01 -0.35 9.06
C GLY A 194 6.12 -0.47 10.58
N LEU A 195 6.44 0.62 11.29
CA LEU A 195 6.44 0.66 12.75
C LEU A 195 5.08 0.20 13.29
N LYS A 196 5.09 -0.75 14.20
CA LYS A 196 3.91 -1.14 15.00
C LYS A 196 3.86 -0.28 16.24
N TYR A 197 2.83 0.53 16.38
CA TYR A 197 2.62 1.29 17.60
C TYR A 197 2.15 0.39 18.74
N PRO A 198 2.61 0.63 19.99
CA PRO A 198 2.29 -0.26 21.10
C PRO A 198 0.78 -0.30 21.39
N LEU A 199 0.18 -1.48 21.32
CA LEU A 199 -1.24 -1.66 21.66
C LEU A 199 -1.54 -1.38 23.14
N LYS A 200 -0.54 -1.39 24.02
CA LYS A 200 -0.68 -0.96 25.42
C LYS A 200 -1.17 0.50 25.55
N TRP A 201 -0.95 1.35 24.54
CA TRP A 201 -1.43 2.73 24.52
C TRP A 201 -2.94 2.83 24.66
N ILE A 202 -3.69 1.79 24.25
CA ILE A 202 -5.14 1.71 24.45
C ILE A 202 -5.48 1.78 25.95
N ARG A 203 -4.91 0.88 26.75
CA ARG A 203 -5.11 0.84 28.19
C ARG A 203 -4.58 2.12 28.86
N ASP A 204 -3.38 2.53 28.50
CA ASP A 204 -2.73 3.70 29.10
C ASP A 204 -3.54 4.98 28.82
N THR A 205 -4.17 5.09 27.64
CA THR A 205 -5.12 6.18 27.30
C THR A 205 -6.37 6.14 28.18
N HIS A 206 -7.03 4.98 28.33
CA HIS A 206 -8.19 4.83 29.20
C HIS A 206 -7.88 5.20 30.65
N MET A 207 -6.63 5.01 31.09
CA MET A 207 -6.13 5.37 32.41
C MET A 207 -5.67 6.83 32.52
N GLY A 208 -5.82 7.64 31.45
CA GLY A 208 -5.55 9.06 31.46
C GLY A 208 -4.13 9.48 31.08
N ALA A 209 -3.38 8.65 30.37
CA ALA A 209 -2.01 9.00 29.92
C ALA A 209 -1.93 10.31 29.11
N LEU A 210 -3.00 10.67 28.42
CA LEU A 210 -3.08 11.86 27.58
C LEU A 210 -3.55 13.12 28.33
N SER A 211 -3.91 13.01 29.61
CA SER A 211 -4.37 14.17 30.41
C SER A 211 -3.31 15.28 30.50
N ALA A 212 -2.02 14.95 30.37
CA ALA A 212 -0.92 15.92 30.40
C ALA A 212 -0.75 16.72 29.09
N VAL A 213 -1.36 16.28 27.99
CA VAL A 213 -1.27 16.91 26.66
C VAL A 213 -2.62 17.42 26.15
N ALA A 214 -3.70 17.06 26.84
CA ALA A 214 -5.05 17.53 26.55
C ALA A 214 -5.25 18.96 27.05
N SER A 215 -6.09 19.71 26.37
CA SER A 215 -6.52 21.03 26.85
C SER A 215 -7.45 20.91 28.07
N LYS A 216 -8.13 19.77 28.20
CA LYS A 216 -9.13 19.46 29.24
C LYS A 216 -8.77 18.15 29.93
N PRO A 217 -7.96 18.18 30.99
CA PRO A 217 -7.38 16.98 31.62
C PRO A 217 -8.40 16.07 32.33
N SER A 218 -9.60 16.58 32.67
CA SER A 218 -10.62 15.86 33.45
C SER A 218 -11.68 15.14 32.59
N THR A 219 -11.37 14.82 31.34
CA THR A 219 -12.29 14.13 30.42
C THR A 219 -12.09 12.62 30.45
N ARG A 220 -13.13 11.86 30.05
CA ARG A 220 -13.04 10.43 29.82
C ARG A 220 -12.43 10.15 28.46
N TRP A 221 -11.43 9.29 28.42
CA TRP A 221 -10.71 8.96 27.20
C TRP A 221 -11.26 7.71 26.52
N TYR A 222 -11.39 7.80 25.21
CA TYR A 222 -11.77 6.71 24.31
C TYR A 222 -10.74 6.57 23.20
N VAL A 223 -10.63 5.35 22.62
CA VAL A 223 -9.63 5.03 21.62
C VAL A 223 -10.27 4.55 20.33
N LEU A 224 -9.92 5.21 19.22
CA LEU A 224 -10.18 4.75 17.87
C LEU A 224 -8.87 4.23 17.27
N LEU A 225 -8.82 2.92 17.03
CA LEU A 225 -7.67 2.23 16.45
C LEU A 225 -7.86 2.06 14.94
N ASP A 226 -7.02 2.69 14.13
CA ASP A 226 -6.93 2.35 12.71
C ASP A 226 -6.08 1.08 12.55
N ALA A 227 -6.75 -0.06 12.39
CA ALA A 227 -6.13 -1.36 12.19
C ALA A 227 -6.02 -1.78 10.72
N ALA A 228 -6.38 -0.91 9.76
CA ALA A 228 -6.40 -1.26 8.34
C ALA A 228 -5.03 -1.67 7.78
N GLY A 229 -3.94 -1.14 8.31
CA GLY A 229 -2.57 -1.52 7.96
C GLY A 229 -1.99 -2.65 8.83
N PHE A 230 -2.61 -2.94 9.98
CA PHE A 230 -2.14 -3.89 10.96
C PHE A 230 -2.78 -5.28 10.82
N ALA A 231 -4.11 -5.31 10.76
CA ALA A 231 -4.91 -6.55 10.72
C ALA A 231 -4.58 -7.51 9.55
N PRO A 232 -4.09 -7.05 8.38
CA PRO A 232 -3.73 -7.97 7.29
C PRO A 232 -2.63 -8.97 7.63
N THR A 233 -1.69 -8.59 8.49
CA THR A 233 -0.47 -9.37 8.74
C THR A 233 -0.11 -9.51 10.22
N ASN A 234 -0.94 -8.99 11.13
CA ASN A 234 -0.64 -9.02 12.56
C ASN A 234 -1.87 -9.43 13.36
N ASN A 235 -1.64 -10.11 14.46
CA ASN A 235 -2.69 -10.53 15.38
C ASN A 235 -3.17 -9.35 16.22
N LEU A 236 -4.46 -9.01 16.11
CA LEU A 236 -5.14 -8.06 16.97
C LEU A 236 -6.10 -8.82 17.88
N ASP A 237 -5.69 -9.03 19.12
CA ASP A 237 -6.49 -9.74 20.12
C ASP A 237 -7.34 -8.75 20.92
N LEU A 238 -8.64 -8.68 20.61
CA LEU A 238 -9.59 -7.78 21.28
C LEU A 238 -10.04 -8.28 22.66
N SER A 239 -9.69 -9.52 23.06
CA SER A 239 -9.89 -9.96 24.43
C SER A 239 -8.88 -9.32 25.39
N ILE A 240 -7.69 -8.97 24.87
CA ILE A 240 -6.58 -8.35 25.62
C ILE A 240 -6.60 -6.85 25.44
N PHE A 241 -6.57 -6.40 24.18
CA PHE A 241 -6.56 -4.98 23.82
C PHE A 241 -7.96 -4.56 23.43
N LYS A 242 -8.56 -3.66 24.23
CA LYS A 242 -9.99 -3.31 24.12
C LYS A 242 -10.18 -1.83 23.70
N PRO A 243 -9.80 -1.43 22.47
CA PRO A 243 -10.14 -0.10 21.96
C PRO A 243 -11.66 0.06 21.84
N ASP A 244 -12.14 1.28 21.90
CA ASP A 244 -13.57 1.55 21.79
C ASP A 244 -14.08 1.38 20.36
N PHE A 245 -13.23 1.70 19.39
CA PHE A 245 -13.52 1.63 17.96
C PHE A 245 -12.34 1.04 17.20
N VAL A 246 -12.60 0.14 16.22
CA VAL A 246 -11.56 -0.45 15.35
C VAL A 246 -12.00 -0.33 13.90
N CYS A 247 -11.14 0.24 13.04
CA CYS A 247 -11.40 0.36 11.61
C CYS A 247 -10.67 -0.71 10.81
N LEU A 248 -11.38 -1.37 9.89
CA LEU A 248 -10.89 -2.48 9.08
C LEU A 248 -11.20 -2.28 7.59
N SER A 249 -10.34 -2.84 6.73
CA SER A 249 -10.56 -3.00 5.28
C SER A 249 -10.22 -4.42 4.86
N PHE A 250 -11.21 -5.20 4.44
CA PHE A 250 -11.02 -6.63 4.18
C PHE A 250 -10.15 -6.92 2.96
N TYR A 251 -10.22 -6.07 1.91
CA TYR A 251 -9.38 -6.26 0.73
C TYR A 251 -7.86 -6.16 1.00
N LYS A 252 -7.46 -5.53 2.11
CA LYS A 252 -6.07 -5.53 2.57
C LYS A 252 -5.69 -6.84 3.26
N MET A 253 -6.66 -7.57 3.81
CA MET A 253 -6.43 -8.82 4.53
C MET A 253 -6.28 -10.02 3.56
N PHE A 254 -7.18 -10.14 2.57
CA PHE A 254 -7.24 -11.30 1.66
C PHE A 254 -7.70 -10.96 0.22
N GLY A 255 -7.63 -9.68 -0.20
CA GLY A 255 -7.77 -9.23 -1.58
C GLY A 255 -9.20 -9.07 -2.09
N TYR A 256 -10.08 -10.02 -1.89
CA TYR A 256 -11.47 -10.00 -2.36
C TYR A 256 -12.45 -10.31 -1.21
N PRO A 257 -13.62 -9.66 -1.15
CA PRO A 257 -14.11 -8.59 -2.03
C PRO A 257 -13.50 -7.22 -1.72
N THR A 258 -13.50 -6.34 -2.71
CA THR A 258 -13.16 -4.92 -2.54
C THR A 258 -14.40 -4.10 -2.15
N GLY A 259 -14.19 -2.86 -1.67
CA GLY A 259 -15.30 -1.94 -1.35
C GLY A 259 -16.08 -2.31 -0.10
N ILE A 260 -15.51 -3.14 0.77
CA ILE A 260 -16.11 -3.51 2.06
C ILE A 260 -15.06 -3.50 3.17
N GLY A 261 -15.46 -2.99 4.32
CA GLY A 261 -14.74 -2.97 5.58
C GLY A 261 -15.68 -3.07 6.75
N ALA A 262 -15.18 -2.84 7.95
CA ALA A 262 -15.98 -2.83 9.15
C ALA A 262 -15.48 -1.79 10.16
N LEU A 263 -16.42 -1.26 10.93
CA LEU A 263 -16.19 -0.60 12.21
C LEU A 263 -16.61 -1.57 13.32
N LEU A 264 -15.65 -2.02 14.12
CA LEU A 264 -15.94 -2.75 15.34
C LEU A 264 -16.12 -1.73 16.47
N VAL A 265 -17.23 -1.81 17.16
CA VAL A 265 -17.58 -0.89 18.25
C VAL A 265 -17.72 -1.68 19.53
N LYS A 266 -16.95 -1.30 20.56
CA LYS A 266 -17.11 -1.87 21.91
C LYS A 266 -18.50 -1.54 22.43
N ASN A 267 -19.24 -2.55 22.89
CA ASN A 267 -20.65 -2.37 23.24
C ASN A 267 -20.87 -1.34 24.34
N SER A 268 -19.96 -1.27 25.33
CA SER A 268 -20.00 -0.25 26.39
C SER A 268 -19.82 1.19 25.88
N SER A 269 -19.23 1.36 24.69
CA SER A 269 -18.96 2.66 24.07
C SER A 269 -19.96 2.99 22.94
N SER A 270 -20.91 2.09 22.66
CA SER A 270 -21.90 2.24 21.57
C SER A 270 -22.81 3.45 21.73
N GLY A 271 -23.10 3.84 22.97
CA GLY A 271 -23.90 5.02 23.31
C GLY A 271 -23.25 6.36 22.96
N LEU A 272 -21.92 6.35 22.68
CA LEU A 272 -21.18 7.54 22.25
C LEU A 272 -21.35 7.85 20.77
N LEU A 273 -21.88 6.90 19.97
CA LEU A 273 -22.13 7.14 18.55
C LEU A 273 -23.56 7.59 18.32
N GLU A 274 -23.69 8.86 17.96
CA GLU A 274 -24.94 9.49 17.56
C GLU A 274 -25.00 9.56 16.03
N LYS A 275 -26.14 9.16 15.49
CA LYS A 275 -26.39 9.24 14.06
C LYS A 275 -27.36 10.37 13.76
N VAL A 276 -26.92 11.34 12.98
CA VAL A 276 -27.76 12.48 12.57
C VAL A 276 -28.68 12.08 11.42
N TYR A 277 -28.09 11.56 10.34
CA TYR A 277 -28.84 11.08 9.18
C TYR A 277 -29.40 9.69 9.42
N TYR A 278 -30.54 9.36 8.84
CA TYR A 278 -31.06 8.00 8.77
C TYR A 278 -31.45 7.65 7.32
N GLY A 279 -31.14 6.42 6.92
CA GLY A 279 -31.48 5.87 5.59
C GLY A 279 -32.52 4.75 5.68
N GLY A 280 -32.83 4.14 4.54
CA GLY A 280 -33.67 2.94 4.50
C GLY A 280 -33.10 1.83 5.38
N GLY A 281 -33.96 1.13 6.10
CA GLY A 281 -33.58 0.02 7.00
C GLY A 281 -33.08 0.42 8.38
N THR A 282 -32.81 1.71 8.67
CA THR A 282 -32.18 2.16 9.92
C THR A 282 -33.16 2.75 10.93
N VAL A 283 -34.44 2.82 10.61
CA VAL A 283 -35.51 3.28 11.47
C VAL A 283 -36.60 2.22 11.63
N ASP A 284 -37.24 2.20 12.80
CA ASP A 284 -38.43 1.37 13.05
C ASP A 284 -39.66 2.02 12.41
N VAL A 285 -39.74 3.35 12.47
CA VAL A 285 -40.81 4.16 11.91
C VAL A 285 -40.31 5.55 11.57
N ALA A 286 -40.83 6.14 10.50
CA ALA A 286 -40.66 7.54 10.15
C ALA A 286 -41.99 8.07 9.58
N LEU A 287 -42.35 9.31 9.92
CA LEU A 287 -43.50 10.01 9.35
C LEU A 287 -43.04 10.90 8.21
N SER A 288 -43.74 10.83 7.09
CA SER A 288 -43.39 11.63 5.90
C SER A 288 -43.82 13.10 6.01
N SER A 289 -44.85 13.38 6.83
CA SER A 289 -45.43 14.70 7.00
C SER A 289 -44.93 15.45 8.22
N GLU A 290 -44.20 14.78 9.11
CA GLU A 290 -43.76 15.35 10.39
C GLU A 290 -42.31 14.97 10.69
N MET A 291 -41.61 15.81 11.48
CA MET A 291 -40.23 15.60 11.92
C MET A 291 -40.18 14.56 13.05
N PHE A 292 -40.72 13.36 12.78
CA PHE A 292 -40.70 12.25 13.72
C PHE A 292 -40.14 10.98 13.08
N HIS A 293 -39.19 10.35 13.76
CA HIS A 293 -38.70 9.03 13.44
C HIS A 293 -38.16 8.34 14.70
N LYS A 294 -38.16 7.00 14.68
CA LYS A 294 -37.53 6.19 15.72
C LYS A 294 -36.47 5.32 15.10
N LYS A 295 -35.24 5.54 15.50
CA LYS A 295 -34.07 4.77 15.03
C LYS A 295 -34.09 3.37 15.63
N ARG A 296 -33.55 2.36 14.87
CA ARG A 296 -33.38 1.00 15.35
C ARG A 296 -32.47 0.93 16.56
N GLN A 297 -32.74 -0.01 17.47
CA GLN A 297 -31.96 -0.16 18.71
C GLN A 297 -30.62 -0.83 18.46
N ALA A 298 -30.56 -1.91 17.63
CA ALA A 298 -29.33 -2.61 17.31
C ALA A 298 -28.36 -1.68 16.57
N LEU A 299 -27.13 -1.59 17.04
CA LEU A 299 -26.15 -0.62 16.59
C LEU A 299 -25.88 -0.75 15.08
N HIS A 300 -25.61 -1.97 14.58
CA HIS A 300 -25.36 -2.20 13.16
C HIS A 300 -26.57 -1.80 12.31
N GLN A 301 -27.79 -2.17 12.71
CA GLN A 301 -29.01 -1.79 11.97
C GLN A 301 -29.20 -0.27 11.92
N ARG A 302 -28.77 0.45 12.95
CA ARG A 302 -28.87 1.92 13.02
C ARG A 302 -27.86 2.62 12.11
N PHE A 303 -26.68 2.01 11.87
CA PHE A 303 -25.58 2.65 11.13
C PHE A 303 -25.40 2.14 9.70
N GLU A 304 -25.99 1.01 9.34
CA GLU A 304 -25.94 0.45 7.98
C GLU A 304 -27.11 0.97 7.15
N ASP A 305 -26.89 2.09 6.43
CA ASP A 305 -27.90 2.72 5.60
C ASP A 305 -28.16 1.96 4.31
N GLY A 306 -29.44 1.75 3.99
CA GLY A 306 -29.88 1.05 2.79
C GLY A 306 -29.60 -0.46 2.86
N THR A 307 -29.68 -1.12 1.71
CA THR A 307 -29.34 -2.53 1.62
C THR A 307 -27.84 -2.70 1.62
N VAL A 308 -27.31 -3.37 2.64
CA VAL A 308 -25.87 -3.70 2.71
C VAL A 308 -25.44 -4.52 1.51
N PRO A 309 -24.15 -4.50 1.09
CA PRO A 309 -23.63 -5.30 -0.01
C PRO A 309 -23.55 -6.78 0.39
N PHE A 310 -24.71 -7.42 0.57
CA PHE A 310 -24.83 -8.75 1.18
C PHE A 310 -24.05 -9.83 0.45
N LEU A 311 -23.96 -9.80 -0.89
CA LEU A 311 -23.12 -10.74 -1.63
C LEU A 311 -21.64 -10.59 -1.27
N SER A 312 -21.14 -9.37 -1.15
CA SER A 312 -19.77 -9.13 -0.71
C SER A 312 -19.56 -9.55 0.75
N ILE A 313 -20.57 -9.36 1.62
CA ILE A 313 -20.48 -9.75 3.03
C ILE A 313 -20.38 -11.27 3.17
N VAL A 314 -21.26 -12.03 2.50
CA VAL A 314 -21.26 -13.49 2.61
C VAL A 314 -19.97 -14.10 2.05
N THR A 315 -19.35 -13.48 1.04
CA THR A 315 -18.09 -13.99 0.46
C THR A 315 -16.85 -13.72 1.32
N LEU A 316 -16.93 -12.87 2.36
CA LEU A 316 -15.81 -12.64 3.29
C LEU A 316 -15.35 -13.92 4.00
N GLN A 317 -16.25 -14.88 4.24
CA GLN A 317 -15.91 -16.14 4.91
C GLN A 317 -14.77 -16.88 4.22
N HIS A 318 -14.75 -16.91 2.87
CA HIS A 318 -13.72 -17.59 2.08
C HIS A 318 -12.33 -16.93 2.26
N GLY A 319 -12.28 -15.60 2.42
CA GLY A 319 -11.03 -14.90 2.75
C GLY A 319 -10.53 -15.24 4.16
N PHE A 320 -11.42 -15.31 5.15
CA PHE A 320 -11.04 -15.73 6.51
C PHE A 320 -10.58 -17.19 6.59
N GLU A 321 -11.08 -18.08 5.73
CA GLU A 321 -10.60 -19.46 5.63
C GLU A 321 -9.15 -19.54 5.19
N VAL A 322 -8.75 -18.71 4.21
CA VAL A 322 -7.34 -18.60 3.79
C VAL A 322 -6.44 -18.19 4.96
N LEU A 323 -6.83 -17.14 5.71
CA LEU A 323 -6.05 -16.69 6.86
C LEU A 323 -6.01 -17.72 7.98
N ALA A 324 -7.13 -18.42 8.24
CA ALA A 324 -7.19 -19.47 9.26
C ALA A 324 -6.28 -20.66 8.93
N ARG A 325 -6.17 -21.03 7.65
CA ARG A 325 -5.28 -22.11 7.20
C ARG A 325 -3.81 -21.79 7.42
N LEU A 326 -3.40 -20.53 7.19
CA LEU A 326 -2.01 -20.09 7.32
C LEU A 326 -1.66 -19.73 8.77
N THR A 327 -2.60 -19.29 9.55
CA THR A 327 -2.53 -18.61 10.85
C THR A 327 -1.85 -17.24 10.80
N ILE A 328 -2.46 -16.26 11.46
CA ILE A 328 -1.97 -14.88 11.42
C ILE A 328 -0.58 -14.72 12.05
N ASP A 329 -0.24 -15.55 13.05
CA ASP A 329 1.08 -15.51 13.68
C ASP A 329 2.20 -15.97 12.74
N LYS A 330 1.95 -17.01 11.93
CA LYS A 330 2.91 -17.43 10.90
C LYS A 330 3.04 -16.39 9.80
N ILE A 331 1.92 -15.79 9.37
CA ILE A 331 1.92 -14.69 8.40
C ILE A 331 2.76 -13.52 8.91
N SER A 332 2.55 -13.11 10.16
CA SER A 332 3.27 -11.98 10.76
C SER A 332 4.79 -12.21 10.81
N LYS A 333 5.20 -13.38 11.28
CA LYS A 333 6.62 -13.78 11.32
C LYS A 333 7.23 -13.86 9.91
N HIS A 334 6.47 -14.38 8.95
CA HIS A 334 6.91 -14.53 7.57
C HIS A 334 7.17 -13.17 6.90
N VAL A 335 6.20 -12.24 6.94
CA VAL A 335 6.37 -10.92 6.32
C VAL A 335 7.45 -10.09 7.02
N PHE A 336 7.60 -10.24 8.34
CA PHE A 336 8.69 -9.63 9.09
C PHE A 336 10.05 -10.16 8.64
N SER A 337 10.21 -11.48 8.48
CA SER A 337 11.49 -12.08 8.05
C SER A 337 11.90 -11.61 6.67
N LEU A 338 10.95 -11.44 5.73
CA LEU A 338 11.20 -10.90 4.39
C LEU A 338 11.61 -9.41 4.45
N ALA A 339 10.89 -8.61 5.26
CA ALA A 339 11.21 -7.20 5.43
C ALA A 339 12.58 -7.00 6.08
N ARG A 340 12.91 -7.80 7.09
CA ARG A 340 14.23 -7.84 7.72
C ARG A 340 15.33 -8.18 6.73
N ALA A 341 15.14 -9.24 5.93
CA ALA A 341 16.09 -9.65 4.91
C ALA A 341 16.32 -8.55 3.86
N LEU A 342 15.25 -7.90 3.40
CA LEU A 342 15.35 -6.78 2.46
C LEU A 342 16.07 -5.58 3.09
N HIS A 343 15.68 -5.19 4.30
CA HIS A 343 16.27 -4.05 5.02
C HIS A 343 17.80 -4.19 5.13
N TYR A 344 18.29 -5.32 5.63
CA TYR A 344 19.73 -5.56 5.76
C TYR A 344 20.44 -5.66 4.42
N SER A 345 19.80 -6.26 3.42
CA SER A 345 20.37 -6.32 2.07
C SER A 345 20.54 -4.92 1.48
N LEU A 346 19.55 -4.03 1.66
CA LEU A 346 19.62 -2.65 1.18
C LEU A 346 20.71 -1.83 1.90
N LEU A 347 20.89 -2.03 3.20
CA LEU A 347 21.97 -1.38 3.97
C LEU A 347 23.38 -1.72 3.44
N MET A 348 23.55 -2.92 2.86
CA MET A 348 24.81 -3.39 2.35
C MET A 348 25.12 -2.92 0.92
N LEU A 349 24.15 -2.30 0.24
CA LEU A 349 24.36 -1.81 -1.12
C LEU A 349 25.15 -0.50 -1.13
N HIS A 350 26.33 -0.54 -1.77
CA HIS A 350 27.20 0.61 -1.95
C HIS A 350 27.62 0.76 -3.39
N HIS A 351 27.79 1.99 -3.86
CA HIS A 351 28.44 2.30 -5.12
C HIS A 351 29.95 1.98 -5.06
N CYS A 352 30.58 1.91 -6.22
CA CYS A 352 32.04 1.68 -6.33
C CYS A 352 32.89 2.71 -5.57
N ASN A 353 32.37 3.91 -5.33
CA ASN A 353 33.03 4.95 -4.54
C ASN A 353 32.77 4.84 -3.02
N GLY A 354 32.11 3.77 -2.55
CA GLY A 354 31.81 3.52 -1.15
C GLY A 354 30.59 4.27 -0.61
N LYS A 355 29.92 5.11 -1.40
CA LYS A 355 28.69 5.78 -0.97
C LYS A 355 27.50 4.80 -0.96
N PRO A 356 26.55 4.98 -0.02
CA PRO A 356 25.35 4.14 0.02
C PRO A 356 24.48 4.35 -1.23
N VAL A 357 23.87 3.28 -1.71
CA VAL A 357 22.90 3.31 -2.83
C VAL A 357 21.51 3.70 -2.34
N VAL A 358 21.23 3.48 -1.05
CA VAL A 358 19.87 3.56 -0.49
C VAL A 358 19.86 4.48 0.73
N LYS A 359 18.87 5.35 0.80
CA LYS A 359 18.44 6.04 2.03
C LYS A 359 17.20 5.34 2.55
N LEU A 360 17.34 4.62 3.64
CA LEU A 360 16.22 3.94 4.33
C LEU A 360 15.46 4.91 5.24
N TYR A 361 14.15 4.69 5.35
CA TYR A 361 13.23 5.42 6.21
C TYR A 361 12.57 4.43 7.17
N SER A 362 13.13 4.32 8.37
CA SER A 362 12.72 3.36 9.38
C SER A 362 12.71 4.00 10.76
N ASP A 363 11.82 3.53 11.62
CA ASP A 363 11.74 3.87 13.04
C ASP A 363 12.32 2.75 13.92
N THR A 364 12.72 1.64 13.31
CA THR A 364 13.26 0.44 13.97
C THR A 364 14.52 -0.05 13.25
N ASP A 365 15.25 -0.95 13.90
CA ASP A 365 16.40 -1.67 13.34
C ASP A 365 16.04 -3.03 12.72
N TYR A 366 14.74 -3.38 12.65
CA TYR A 366 14.23 -4.68 12.20
C TYR A 366 14.74 -5.89 13.02
N GLU A 367 15.12 -5.67 14.28
CA GLU A 367 15.52 -6.75 15.20
C GLU A 367 14.32 -7.37 15.92
N VAL A 368 13.33 -6.52 16.28
CA VAL A 368 12.19 -6.93 17.11
C VAL A 368 10.93 -7.04 16.27
N HIS A 369 10.41 -8.28 16.13
CA HIS A 369 9.18 -8.58 15.41
C HIS A 369 7.97 -7.77 15.90
N ASP A 370 7.85 -7.54 17.21
CA ASP A 370 6.68 -6.88 17.79
C ASP A 370 6.63 -5.38 17.52
N SER A 371 7.75 -4.78 17.12
CA SER A 371 7.85 -3.35 16.78
C SER A 371 7.82 -3.06 15.28
N GLN A 372 8.01 -4.08 14.42
CA GLN A 372 8.13 -3.87 12.97
C GLN A 372 7.22 -4.82 12.18
N GLY A 373 6.53 -4.29 11.17
CA GLY A 373 5.75 -5.05 10.20
C GLY A 373 6.49 -5.30 8.89
N GLY A 374 5.80 -5.91 7.94
CA GLY A 374 6.32 -6.33 6.64
C GLY A 374 6.49 -5.19 5.61
N ILE A 375 6.98 -4.01 6.01
CA ILE A 375 7.13 -2.83 5.16
C ILE A 375 8.58 -2.34 5.21
N VAL A 376 9.15 -1.98 4.04
CA VAL A 376 10.45 -1.32 3.92
C VAL A 376 10.30 -0.12 2.99
N THR A 377 10.70 1.06 3.46
CA THR A 377 10.57 2.32 2.72
C THR A 377 11.93 2.97 2.53
N PHE A 378 12.20 3.43 1.31
CA PHE A 378 13.50 3.98 0.95
C PHE A 378 13.43 4.93 -0.25
N ASN A 379 14.52 5.66 -0.47
CA ASN A 379 14.86 6.28 -1.75
C ASN A 379 16.24 5.81 -2.20
N LEU A 380 16.48 5.82 -3.51
CA LEU A 380 17.77 5.52 -4.09
C LEU A 380 18.60 6.80 -4.24
N ILE A 381 19.90 6.65 -4.11
CA ILE A 381 20.89 7.73 -4.19
C ILE A 381 21.95 7.33 -5.23
N ARG A 382 22.32 8.23 -6.12
CA ARG A 382 23.38 8.04 -7.11
C ARG A 382 24.77 8.12 -6.45
N SER A 383 25.79 7.66 -7.14
CA SER A 383 27.18 7.80 -6.71
C SER A 383 27.61 9.27 -6.53
N SER A 384 26.97 10.22 -7.21
CA SER A 384 27.13 11.66 -7.00
C SER A 384 26.62 12.13 -5.62
N GLY A 385 25.65 11.42 -5.05
CA GLY A 385 24.93 11.79 -3.83
C GLY A 385 23.56 12.40 -4.08
N GLU A 386 23.14 12.52 -5.34
CA GLU A 386 21.83 13.00 -5.74
C GLU A 386 20.77 11.90 -5.57
N TYR A 387 19.55 12.28 -5.20
CA TYR A 387 18.44 11.35 -5.18
C TYR A 387 18.04 10.90 -6.58
N VAL A 388 17.69 9.63 -6.71
CA VAL A 388 16.97 9.10 -7.87
C VAL A 388 15.49 9.39 -7.67
N GLY A 389 14.83 9.96 -8.68
CA GLY A 389 13.39 10.17 -8.64
C GLY A 389 12.64 8.85 -8.50
N TYR A 390 11.65 8.77 -7.63
CA TYR A 390 10.90 7.52 -7.44
C TYR A 390 10.10 7.12 -8.69
N MET A 391 9.83 8.03 -9.61
CA MET A 391 9.22 7.70 -10.92
C MET A 391 10.18 6.96 -11.83
N GLU A 392 11.48 7.26 -11.76
CA GLU A 392 12.50 6.47 -12.45
C GLU A 392 12.54 5.03 -11.90
N VAL A 393 12.45 4.89 -10.57
CA VAL A 393 12.41 3.57 -9.93
C VAL A 393 11.18 2.78 -10.36
N VAL A 394 9.99 3.41 -10.44
CA VAL A 394 8.75 2.78 -10.93
C VAL A 394 8.91 2.30 -12.38
N ASN A 395 9.52 3.12 -13.23
CA ASN A 395 9.70 2.78 -14.64
C ASN A 395 10.65 1.57 -14.80
N MET A 396 11.76 1.55 -14.04
CA MET A 396 12.65 0.39 -14.02
C MET A 396 11.97 -0.84 -13.42
N ALA A 397 11.25 -0.71 -12.32
CA ALA A 397 10.49 -1.79 -11.71
C ALA A 397 9.50 -2.43 -12.70
N ALA A 398 8.81 -1.63 -13.49
CA ALA A 398 7.88 -2.13 -14.52
C ALA A 398 8.58 -3.01 -15.56
N LEU A 399 9.83 -2.69 -15.97
CA LEU A 399 10.61 -3.52 -16.90
C LEU A 399 10.99 -4.88 -16.28
N PHE A 400 11.14 -4.94 -14.97
CA PHE A 400 11.41 -6.16 -14.21
C PHE A 400 10.13 -6.84 -13.71
N LYS A 401 8.95 -6.38 -14.15
CA LYS A 401 7.64 -6.85 -13.71
C LYS A 401 7.45 -6.79 -12.19
N ILE A 402 8.00 -5.75 -11.56
CA ILE A 402 7.90 -5.50 -10.12
C ILE A 402 6.80 -4.45 -9.88
N HIS A 403 5.82 -4.83 -9.07
CA HIS A 403 4.73 -3.95 -8.63
C HIS A 403 5.05 -3.40 -7.25
N LEU A 404 5.26 -2.10 -7.14
CA LEU A 404 5.59 -1.41 -5.90
C LEU A 404 4.81 -0.09 -5.77
N ARG A 405 4.87 0.54 -4.61
CA ARG A 405 4.20 1.80 -4.35
C ARG A 405 5.19 2.94 -4.18
N THR A 406 4.82 4.15 -4.66
CA THR A 406 5.63 5.36 -4.49
C THR A 406 4.80 6.53 -3.96
N GLY A 407 5.48 7.56 -3.46
CA GLY A 407 4.89 8.77 -2.90
C GLY A 407 4.85 8.77 -1.37
N CYS A 408 3.84 9.44 -0.78
CA CYS A 408 3.67 9.53 0.69
C CYS A 408 2.70 8.48 1.25
N PHE A 409 2.15 7.58 0.44
CA PHE A 409 1.28 6.44 0.83
C PHE A 409 0.05 6.84 1.65
N CYS A 410 -0.51 8.02 1.40
CA CYS A 410 -1.59 8.62 2.19
C CYS A 410 -1.24 8.78 3.69
N ASN A 411 0.05 8.92 4.04
CA ASN A 411 0.52 9.22 5.39
C ASN A 411 1.47 10.44 5.33
N PRO A 412 0.90 11.64 5.21
CA PRO A 412 1.69 12.85 5.06
C PRO A 412 2.56 13.15 6.30
N GLY A 413 2.13 12.78 7.50
CA GLY A 413 2.89 13.00 8.73
C GLY A 413 4.19 12.20 8.75
N ALA A 414 4.14 10.89 8.52
CA ALA A 414 5.33 10.05 8.43
C ALA A 414 6.21 10.45 7.24
N CYS A 415 5.62 10.75 6.08
CA CYS A 415 6.35 11.22 4.89
C CYS A 415 7.13 12.49 5.21
N GLN A 416 6.47 13.49 5.79
CA GLN A 416 7.08 14.76 6.20
C GLN A 416 8.25 14.55 7.16
N ARG A 417 8.04 13.75 8.20
CA ARG A 417 9.05 13.47 9.23
C ARG A 417 10.28 12.77 8.66
N HIS A 418 10.07 11.67 7.92
CA HIS A 418 11.17 10.86 7.36
C HIS A 418 11.94 11.57 6.26
N LEU A 419 11.28 12.40 5.45
CA LEU A 419 11.94 13.21 4.42
C LEU A 419 12.50 14.53 4.98
N SER A 420 12.25 14.83 6.26
CA SER A 420 12.68 16.07 6.94
C SER A 420 12.17 17.31 6.18
N LEU A 421 10.91 17.31 5.77
CA LEU A 421 10.26 18.42 5.08
C LEU A 421 9.56 19.34 6.09
N SER A 422 9.88 20.62 6.07
CA SER A 422 9.14 21.62 6.83
C SER A 422 7.76 21.87 6.20
N PRO A 423 6.77 22.37 6.98
CA PRO A 423 5.48 22.77 6.42
C PRO A 423 5.59 23.79 5.27
N LYS A 424 6.57 24.69 5.36
CA LYS A 424 6.86 25.68 4.31
C LYS A 424 7.31 25.00 3.01
N GLU A 425 8.24 24.04 3.08
CA GLU A 425 8.70 23.29 1.90
C GLU A 425 7.58 22.48 1.26
N ILE A 426 6.63 21.95 2.04
CA ILE A 426 5.47 21.23 1.51
C ILE A 426 4.56 22.18 0.70
N LEU A 427 4.33 23.40 1.21
CA LEU A 427 3.55 24.42 0.49
C LEU A 427 4.27 24.87 -0.78
N GLU A 428 5.58 25.13 -0.72
CA GLU A 428 6.41 25.45 -1.87
C GLU A 428 6.39 24.34 -2.92
N ASN A 429 6.46 23.06 -2.47
CA ASN A 429 6.34 21.91 -3.37
C ASN A 429 4.96 21.86 -4.06
N TYR A 430 3.89 22.16 -3.34
CA TYR A 430 2.53 22.23 -3.90
C TYR A 430 2.44 23.35 -4.94
N GLU A 431 2.96 24.54 -4.66
CA GLU A 431 3.02 25.66 -5.61
C GLU A 431 3.87 25.33 -6.84
N ALA A 432 4.94 24.53 -6.68
CA ALA A 432 5.76 24.02 -7.78
C ALA A 432 5.09 22.87 -8.58
N GLY A 433 3.85 22.49 -8.25
CA GLY A 433 3.04 21.51 -8.99
C GLY A 433 3.03 20.10 -8.39
N TYR A 434 3.56 19.91 -7.18
CA TYR A 434 3.41 18.63 -6.48
C TYR A 434 1.95 18.38 -6.10
N THR A 435 1.46 17.19 -6.46
CA THR A 435 0.15 16.70 -6.02
C THR A 435 0.29 15.23 -5.56
N CYS A 436 -0.52 14.82 -4.59
CA CYS A 436 -0.55 13.44 -4.14
C CYS A 436 -0.91 12.50 -5.31
N GLY A 437 -0.02 11.54 -5.62
CA GLY A 437 -0.14 10.67 -6.80
C GLY A 437 0.25 11.33 -8.14
N GLY A 438 0.82 12.53 -8.11
CA GLY A 438 1.43 13.19 -9.26
C GLY A 438 2.79 12.62 -9.64
N THR A 439 3.40 13.17 -10.70
CA THR A 439 4.68 12.73 -11.24
C THR A 439 5.87 13.62 -10.82
N ALA A 440 5.63 14.67 -10.05
CA ALA A 440 6.68 15.54 -9.53
C ALA A 440 7.36 14.88 -8.33
N ASP A 441 8.37 14.07 -8.59
CA ASP A 441 9.05 13.20 -7.62
C ASP A 441 10.29 13.82 -6.96
N LEU A 442 10.92 14.79 -7.64
CA LEU A 442 12.02 15.59 -7.12
C LEU A 442 11.71 17.08 -7.32
N ILE A 443 11.85 17.88 -6.27
CA ILE A 443 11.78 19.34 -6.32
C ILE A 443 13.02 19.90 -5.63
N ASN A 444 13.75 20.77 -6.30
CA ASN A 444 15.04 21.30 -5.82
C ASN A 444 16.03 20.22 -5.36
N GLY A 445 16.04 19.06 -6.06
CA GLY A 445 16.89 17.92 -5.75
C GLY A 445 16.47 17.12 -4.50
N LYS A 446 15.36 17.47 -3.83
CA LYS A 446 14.79 16.72 -2.69
C LYS A 446 13.62 15.86 -3.13
N PRO A 447 13.48 14.65 -2.58
CA PRO A 447 12.35 13.79 -2.89
C PRO A 447 11.05 14.31 -2.24
N THR A 448 9.95 14.23 -2.98
CA THR A 448 8.61 14.59 -2.52
C THR A 448 7.85 13.40 -1.90
N GLY A 449 8.44 12.22 -1.96
CA GLY A 449 7.92 10.95 -1.48
C GLY A 449 9.02 9.88 -1.49
N ALA A 450 8.63 8.64 -1.30
CA ALA A 450 9.54 7.50 -1.22
C ALA A 450 9.04 6.30 -2.03
N VAL A 451 9.87 5.26 -2.13
CA VAL A 451 9.52 3.93 -2.62
C VAL A 451 9.17 3.05 -1.42
N ARG A 452 8.03 2.38 -1.46
CA ARG A 452 7.61 1.43 -0.43
C ARG A 452 7.48 0.03 -0.99
N ILE A 453 8.10 -0.91 -0.29
CA ILE A 453 7.94 -2.34 -0.46
C ILE A 453 7.11 -2.87 0.70
N SER A 454 6.11 -3.67 0.41
CA SER A 454 5.31 -4.32 1.44
C SER A 454 5.01 -5.75 1.06
N PHE A 455 5.24 -6.66 2.00
CA PHE A 455 5.08 -8.10 1.84
C PHE A 455 3.70 -8.57 2.31
N GLY A 456 3.16 -9.55 1.62
CA GLY A 456 1.95 -10.27 1.99
C GLY A 456 2.24 -11.73 2.31
N TYR A 457 1.21 -12.47 2.73
CA TYR A 457 1.36 -13.87 3.13
C TYR A 457 1.87 -14.79 2.02
N MET A 458 1.74 -14.43 0.74
CA MET A 458 2.24 -15.18 -0.41
C MET A 458 3.60 -14.71 -0.92
N SER A 459 4.14 -13.61 -0.40
CA SER A 459 5.45 -13.09 -0.81
C SER A 459 6.56 -14.08 -0.49
N THR A 460 7.62 -14.08 -1.29
CA THR A 460 8.71 -15.03 -1.17
C THR A 460 10.06 -14.33 -1.13
N ILE A 461 11.11 -15.04 -0.76
CA ILE A 461 12.49 -14.54 -0.87
C ILE A 461 12.90 -14.27 -2.32
N LYS A 462 12.23 -14.88 -3.31
CA LYS A 462 12.42 -14.61 -4.74
C LYS A 462 12.06 -13.16 -5.06
N ASP A 463 10.99 -12.62 -4.44
CA ASP A 463 10.56 -11.23 -4.64
C ASP A 463 11.62 -10.25 -4.12
N VAL A 464 12.21 -10.53 -2.95
CA VAL A 464 13.34 -9.75 -2.41
C VAL A 464 14.52 -9.77 -3.37
N ARG A 465 14.90 -10.95 -3.88
CA ARG A 465 16.01 -11.11 -4.81
C ARG A 465 15.77 -10.39 -6.13
N THR A 466 14.55 -10.44 -6.66
CA THR A 466 14.16 -9.76 -7.91
C THR A 466 14.29 -8.24 -7.77
N LEU A 467 13.84 -7.67 -6.66
CA LEU A 467 14.00 -6.24 -6.37
C LEU A 467 15.48 -5.85 -6.25
N LEU A 468 16.27 -6.61 -5.49
CA LEU A 468 17.70 -6.35 -5.32
C LEU A 468 18.46 -6.46 -6.64
N LEU A 469 18.11 -7.42 -7.50
CA LEU A 469 18.68 -7.57 -8.84
C LEU A 469 18.40 -6.33 -9.69
N MET A 470 17.17 -5.83 -9.69
CA MET A 470 16.81 -4.60 -10.41
C MET A 470 17.62 -3.41 -9.90
N ILE A 471 17.68 -3.21 -8.57
CA ILE A 471 18.45 -2.11 -7.96
C ILE A 471 19.93 -2.23 -8.36
N THR A 472 20.50 -3.41 -8.24
CA THR A 472 21.94 -3.64 -8.56
C THR A 472 22.24 -3.37 -10.03
N LYS A 473 21.38 -3.83 -10.94
CA LYS A 473 21.60 -3.67 -12.39
C LYS A 473 21.37 -2.25 -12.90
N CYS A 474 20.41 -1.54 -12.33
CA CYS A 474 19.94 -0.26 -12.88
C CYS A 474 20.50 0.96 -12.16
N PHE A 475 20.88 0.84 -10.88
CA PHE A 475 21.17 1.99 -10.04
C PHE A 475 22.54 1.95 -9.34
N ILE A 476 23.29 0.85 -9.46
CA ILE A 476 24.67 0.79 -8.98
C ILE A 476 25.61 1.01 -10.16
N ASP A 477 26.41 2.07 -10.09
CA ASP A 477 27.40 2.35 -11.10
C ASP A 477 28.43 1.21 -11.17
N GLU A 478 28.77 0.75 -12.38
CA GLU A 478 29.81 -0.27 -12.58
C GLU A 478 31.14 0.22 -11.99
N PRO A 479 31.92 -0.67 -11.39
CA PRO A 479 33.20 -0.29 -10.81
C PRO A 479 34.11 0.24 -11.91
N CYS A 480 34.39 1.53 -11.88
CA CYS A 480 35.45 2.12 -12.66
C CYS A 480 36.76 1.52 -12.14
N ILE A 481 37.37 0.57 -12.89
CA ILE A 481 38.61 -0.10 -12.53
C ILE A 481 39.76 0.94 -12.63
N ARG A 482 39.82 1.85 -11.68
CA ARG A 482 40.98 2.73 -11.43
C ARG A 482 41.53 2.38 -10.06
N LYS A 483 42.64 1.62 -10.10
CA LYS A 483 43.64 1.33 -9.04
C LYS A 483 43.26 1.83 -7.65
N PHE A 484 42.65 0.98 -6.86
CA PHE A 484 42.50 1.21 -5.41
C PHE A 484 43.82 0.93 -4.69
N PRO A 485 44.13 1.63 -3.58
CA PRO A 485 45.30 1.32 -2.75
C PRO A 485 45.18 -0.09 -2.16
N ARG A 486 46.27 -0.88 -2.15
CA ARG A 486 46.29 -2.28 -1.67
C ARG A 486 45.75 -2.54 -0.27
N TRP A 487 45.73 -1.54 0.62
CA TRP A 487 45.18 -1.68 1.98
C TRP A 487 43.64 -1.77 2.02
N TRP A 488 42.93 -1.32 0.97
CA TRP A 488 41.50 -1.49 0.78
C TRP A 488 41.11 -2.94 0.45
N GLU A 489 41.95 -3.65 -0.25
CA GLU A 489 41.70 -5.04 -0.69
C GLU A 489 41.59 -6.04 0.46
N ASP A 490 42.25 -5.82 1.60
CA ASP A 490 42.33 -6.81 2.68
C ASP A 490 41.13 -6.86 3.64
N ARG A 491 40.41 -5.78 3.80
CA ARG A 491 39.24 -5.75 4.69
C ARG A 491 37.90 -5.87 3.96
N GLU A 492 37.70 -5.13 2.89
CA GLU A 492 36.45 -5.15 2.15
C GLU A 492 36.37 -6.28 1.13
N THR A 493 37.49 -6.74 0.61
CA THR A 493 37.51 -7.89 -0.32
C THR A 493 37.03 -9.17 0.37
N LYS A 494 37.30 -9.36 1.66
CA LYS A 494 36.76 -10.50 2.43
C LYS A 494 35.25 -10.37 2.65
N VAL A 495 34.74 -9.18 2.94
CA VAL A 495 33.31 -8.90 3.10
C VAL A 495 32.62 -8.95 1.74
N ARG A 496 33.16 -8.25 0.74
CA ARG A 496 32.61 -8.21 -0.63
C ARG A 496 32.61 -9.56 -1.32
N ASN A 497 33.72 -10.34 -1.24
CA ASN A 497 33.78 -11.68 -1.82
C ASN A 497 32.87 -12.68 -1.06
N LYS A 498 32.63 -12.48 0.22
CA LYS A 498 31.67 -13.27 1.00
C LYS A 498 30.23 -12.96 0.56
N TYR A 499 29.91 -11.69 0.31
CA TYR A 499 28.58 -11.26 -0.17
C TYR A 499 28.40 -11.53 -1.66
N LEU A 500 29.41 -11.35 -2.51
CA LEU A 500 29.35 -11.73 -3.93
C LEU A 500 29.29 -13.25 -4.11
N ARG A 501 29.92 -14.05 -3.25
CA ARG A 501 29.72 -15.50 -3.23
C ARG A 501 28.32 -15.88 -2.78
N PHE A 502 27.76 -15.19 -1.78
CA PHE A 502 26.36 -15.35 -1.37
C PHE A 502 25.39 -14.93 -2.50
N TYR A 503 25.64 -13.80 -3.16
CA TYR A 503 24.86 -13.33 -4.30
C TYR A 503 25.00 -14.26 -5.51
N ASN A 504 26.23 -14.65 -5.87
CA ASN A 504 26.49 -15.49 -7.05
C ASN A 504 26.07 -16.95 -6.84
N SER A 505 26.26 -17.54 -5.66
CA SER A 505 25.82 -18.91 -5.39
C SER A 505 24.30 -19.03 -5.29
N ASN A 506 23.61 -18.04 -4.73
CA ASN A 506 22.15 -18.11 -4.53
C ASN A 506 21.31 -17.52 -5.67
N ILE A 507 21.88 -16.64 -6.52
CA ILE A 507 21.21 -16.08 -7.71
C ILE A 507 21.52 -16.89 -8.96
N LEU A 508 22.78 -17.38 -9.13
CA LEU A 508 23.21 -18.09 -10.33
C LEU A 508 22.85 -19.58 -10.32
N ASP A 509 22.72 -20.22 -9.14
CA ASP A 509 22.30 -21.63 -9.07
C ASP A 509 20.83 -21.85 -9.43
N ASN A 510 19.99 -20.80 -9.39
CA ASN A 510 18.60 -20.85 -9.84
C ASN A 510 18.34 -20.23 -11.23
N CYS A 511 19.32 -19.55 -11.81
CA CYS A 511 19.29 -19.14 -13.22
C CYS A 511 20.33 -20.00 -13.94
N ASN A 512 19.93 -20.96 -14.76
CA ASN A 512 20.79 -21.83 -15.59
C ASN A 512 21.66 -21.02 -16.57
N PHE A 513 22.50 -20.14 -16.08
CA PHE A 513 23.57 -19.47 -16.84
C PHE A 513 24.93 -19.98 -16.35
N ARG A 514 25.41 -21.07 -16.96
CA ARG A 514 26.82 -21.46 -16.89
C ARG A 514 27.60 -20.57 -17.84
N ILE A 515 28.37 -19.63 -17.29
CA ILE A 515 29.47 -19.00 -18.04
C ILE A 515 30.65 -19.98 -17.99
N THR A 516 30.98 -20.57 -19.12
CA THR A 516 32.16 -21.46 -19.25
C THR A 516 33.42 -20.61 -19.20
N SER A 517 34.49 -21.18 -18.62
CA SER A 517 35.79 -20.54 -18.35
C SER A 517 36.61 -20.10 -19.57
N SER A 518 36.08 -20.22 -20.79
CA SER A 518 36.78 -19.84 -22.04
C SER A 518 36.47 -18.43 -22.55
N GLU A 519 35.58 -17.67 -21.89
CA GLU A 519 35.20 -16.30 -22.32
C GLU A 519 35.87 -15.18 -21.52
N LYS A 520 36.86 -15.51 -20.68
CA LYS A 520 37.54 -14.50 -19.84
C LYS A 520 38.61 -13.68 -20.52
N ASP A 521 39.03 -14.05 -21.73
CA ASP A 521 40.17 -13.42 -22.42
C ASP A 521 39.78 -12.55 -23.63
N ALA A 522 38.50 -12.27 -23.86
CA ALA A 522 38.03 -11.52 -25.04
C ALA A 522 37.32 -10.19 -24.74
N ILE A 523 37.52 -9.60 -23.55
CA ILE A 523 36.95 -8.28 -23.23
C ILE A 523 38.08 -7.26 -23.07
N SER A 524 38.70 -6.91 -24.18
CA SER A 524 39.39 -5.64 -24.36
C SER A 524 38.94 -5.05 -25.69
N ASP A 525 38.38 -3.85 -25.65
CA ASP A 525 37.98 -3.00 -26.78
C ASP A 525 36.80 -3.49 -27.64
N ASN A 526 35.56 -3.10 -27.24
CA ASN A 526 34.53 -2.65 -28.18
C ASN A 526 33.15 -2.49 -27.50
N SER A 527 33.03 -1.57 -26.58
CA SER A 527 31.73 -1.30 -25.92
C SER A 527 30.81 -0.32 -26.67
N ARG A 528 31.01 -0.13 -27.97
CA ARG A 528 30.14 0.73 -28.79
C ARG A 528 29.34 0.04 -29.90
N ASN A 529 29.56 -1.24 -30.18
CA ASN A 529 28.91 -1.93 -31.30
C ASN A 529 27.96 -3.07 -30.93
N TYR A 530 27.67 -3.33 -29.63
CA TYR A 530 26.90 -4.50 -29.22
C TYR A 530 25.39 -4.40 -29.46
N ILE A 531 24.86 -3.22 -29.74
CA ILE A 531 23.39 -3.06 -30.02
C ILE A 531 23.11 -3.28 -31.54
N HIS A 532 24.10 -3.26 -32.40
CA HIS A 532 23.88 -3.36 -33.85
C HIS A 532 23.93 -4.78 -34.40
N ASP A 533 24.56 -5.72 -33.71
CA ASP A 533 24.78 -7.09 -34.24
C ASP A 533 23.77 -8.14 -33.79
N GLU A 534 23.06 -7.93 -32.65
CA GLU A 534 21.96 -8.83 -32.26
C GLU A 534 20.72 -8.71 -33.13
N ILE A 535 20.55 -7.60 -33.86
CA ILE A 535 19.39 -7.38 -34.75
C ILE A 535 19.62 -8.01 -36.13
N LYS A 536 20.87 -8.28 -36.53
CA LYS A 536 21.20 -8.86 -37.86
C LYS A 536 21.22 -10.38 -37.93
N ASN A 537 21.19 -11.09 -36.81
CA ASN A 537 21.23 -12.56 -36.79
C ASN A 537 19.83 -13.21 -36.68
N LEU A 538 18.75 -12.52 -37.05
CA LEU A 538 17.40 -13.08 -37.15
C LEU A 538 16.98 -13.43 -38.58
N ASP A 539 17.94 -13.82 -39.44
CA ASP A 539 17.58 -14.34 -40.75
C ASP A 539 17.89 -15.83 -40.88
N CYS A 540 16.88 -16.51 -41.38
CA CYS A 540 16.75 -17.94 -41.58
C CYS A 540 17.83 -18.56 -42.41
N THR A 541 18.31 -19.78 -42.08
CA THR A 541 18.34 -20.88 -43.08
C THR A 541 18.37 -22.26 -42.41
N ARG A 542 17.72 -23.14 -43.12
CA ARG A 542 17.45 -24.56 -42.92
C ARG A 542 18.68 -25.47 -42.89
N ASN A 543 18.43 -26.62 -42.24
CA ASN A 543 18.90 -28.01 -42.47
C ASN A 543 20.06 -28.52 -41.61
N SER A 544 19.86 -29.49 -40.80
CA SER A 544 19.71 -30.92 -40.91
C SER A 544 20.27 -31.66 -39.67
N VAL A 545 19.40 -32.51 -39.13
CA VAL A 545 19.62 -33.86 -38.54
C VAL A 545 20.71 -34.08 -37.48
N GLY A 546 20.25 -34.44 -36.25
CA GLY A 546 21.03 -35.16 -35.25
C GLY A 546 20.42 -35.13 -33.86
N SER A 547 19.68 -36.14 -33.53
CA SER A 547 19.17 -36.68 -32.23
C SER A 547 19.64 -36.01 -30.93
N GLY A 548 18.67 -35.54 -30.15
CA GLY A 548 18.84 -35.20 -28.75
C GLY A 548 17.68 -34.29 -28.27
N LYS A 549 16.58 -34.89 -27.79
CA LYS A 549 15.45 -34.14 -27.26
C LYS A 549 15.83 -33.32 -26.03
N ILE A 550 15.92 -32.01 -26.19
CA ILE A 550 15.68 -31.05 -25.11
C ILE A 550 14.61 -30.10 -25.66
N ILE A 551 13.39 -30.22 -25.15
CA ILE A 551 12.26 -29.34 -25.49
C ILE A 551 12.42 -28.05 -24.67
N THR A 552 13.11 -27.07 -25.20
CA THR A 552 12.98 -25.69 -24.78
C THR A 552 11.84 -25.08 -25.59
N ARG A 553 10.66 -24.93 -25.00
CA ARG A 553 9.61 -24.05 -25.53
C ARG A 553 10.11 -22.61 -25.43
N VAL A 554 10.80 -22.15 -26.44
CA VAL A 554 10.94 -20.72 -26.69
C VAL A 554 9.58 -20.24 -27.19
N ASN A 555 8.83 -19.55 -26.34
CA ASN A 555 7.65 -18.82 -26.76
C ASN A 555 8.11 -17.75 -27.76
N LYS A 556 7.92 -17.99 -29.05
CA LYS A 556 8.14 -16.99 -30.10
C LYS A 556 7.10 -15.88 -29.89
N CYS A 557 7.52 -14.79 -29.29
CA CYS A 557 6.72 -13.55 -29.32
C CYS A 557 6.80 -12.98 -30.73
N THR A 558 5.65 -12.78 -31.36
CA THR A 558 5.54 -12.14 -32.68
C THR A 558 5.02 -10.73 -32.46
N LEU A 559 5.78 -9.72 -32.88
CA LEU A 559 5.31 -8.34 -32.90
C LEU A 559 4.17 -8.24 -33.94
N ARG A 560 2.94 -8.00 -33.50
CA ARG A 560 1.76 -7.92 -34.40
C ARG A 560 1.48 -6.50 -34.85
N ARG A 561 1.64 -5.52 -33.97
CA ARG A 561 1.31 -4.11 -34.25
C ARG A 561 2.24 -3.23 -33.42
N LEU A 562 2.67 -2.10 -33.99
CA LEU A 562 3.51 -1.11 -33.34
C LEU A 562 2.82 0.25 -33.40
N PHE A 563 2.75 0.94 -32.29
CA PHE A 563 2.11 2.25 -32.18
C PHE A 563 3.04 3.29 -31.57
N ILE A 564 2.93 4.53 -32.05
CA ILE A 564 3.48 5.71 -31.38
C ILE A 564 2.35 6.69 -31.07
N TYR A 565 2.62 7.59 -30.15
CA TYR A 565 1.71 8.68 -29.76
C TYR A 565 2.38 10.02 -30.03
N PRO A 566 2.38 10.52 -31.27
CA PRO A 566 3.13 11.70 -31.64
C PRO A 566 2.83 12.92 -30.77
N ILE A 567 1.56 13.10 -30.40
CA ILE A 567 1.11 14.16 -29.52
C ILE A 567 0.70 13.60 -28.16
N LYS A 568 1.24 14.17 -27.10
CA LYS A 568 0.92 13.76 -25.72
C LYS A 568 -0.59 13.77 -25.48
N SER A 569 -1.14 12.66 -24.98
CA SER A 569 -2.56 12.47 -24.63
C SER A 569 -3.53 12.38 -25.83
N CYS A 570 -3.07 12.41 -27.06
CA CYS A 570 -3.87 12.19 -28.26
C CYS A 570 -3.94 10.70 -28.65
N GLY A 571 -4.66 10.39 -29.72
CA GLY A 571 -4.78 9.04 -30.25
C GLY A 571 -3.46 8.48 -30.79
N ALA A 572 -3.36 7.17 -30.88
CA ALA A 572 -2.21 6.46 -31.39
C ALA A 572 -2.11 6.57 -32.93
N TYR A 573 -0.88 6.56 -33.44
CA TYR A 573 -0.55 6.32 -34.84
C TYR A 573 0.07 4.92 -34.99
N GLU A 574 -0.51 4.09 -35.84
CA GLU A 574 0.01 2.75 -36.12
C GLU A 574 1.11 2.82 -37.16
N ILE A 575 2.24 2.20 -36.84
CA ILE A 575 3.40 2.09 -37.74
C ILE A 575 3.18 0.85 -38.61
N MET A 576 3.06 1.06 -39.94
CA MET A 576 2.83 -0.03 -40.89
C MET A 576 4.12 -0.46 -41.60
N ASP A 577 5.17 0.37 -41.57
CA ASP A 577 6.44 0.17 -42.25
C ASP A 577 7.64 0.26 -41.30
N SER A 578 8.86 0.26 -41.85
CA SER A 578 10.09 0.49 -41.08
C SER A 578 10.05 1.87 -40.41
N TRP A 579 10.51 1.96 -39.14
CA TRP A 579 10.52 3.20 -38.38
C TRP A 579 11.90 3.46 -37.79
N ASN A 580 12.27 4.73 -37.67
CA ASN A 580 13.55 5.12 -37.12
C ASN A 580 13.52 5.07 -35.58
N LEU A 581 14.64 4.65 -35.00
CA LEU A 581 14.93 4.75 -33.58
C LEU A 581 15.95 5.87 -33.36
N ASN A 582 15.68 6.72 -32.39
CA ASN A 582 16.59 7.74 -31.91
C ASN A 582 16.95 7.50 -30.43
N ALA A 583 17.78 8.34 -29.85
CA ALA A 583 18.21 8.22 -28.45
C ALA A 583 17.06 8.29 -27.43
N LYS A 584 15.87 8.76 -27.83
CA LYS A 584 14.66 8.87 -26.99
C LYS A 584 13.63 7.76 -27.25
N GLY A 585 13.86 6.86 -28.20
CA GLY A 585 12.96 5.81 -28.61
C GLY A 585 12.53 5.90 -30.08
N LEU A 586 11.30 5.49 -30.39
CA LEU A 586 10.75 5.60 -31.73
C LEU A 586 10.60 7.07 -32.14
N GLU A 587 11.10 7.41 -33.33
CA GLU A 587 10.99 8.77 -33.87
C GLU A 587 9.53 9.24 -33.86
N TYR A 588 9.32 10.49 -33.48
CA TYR A 588 8.02 11.15 -33.32
C TYR A 588 7.16 10.63 -32.15
N ASP A 589 7.63 9.76 -31.26
CA ASP A 589 6.82 9.38 -30.08
C ASP A 589 6.88 10.47 -29.00
N ARG A 590 5.71 11.06 -28.70
CA ARG A 590 5.53 12.12 -27.69
C ARG A 590 6.39 13.37 -27.89
N GLU A 591 6.71 13.72 -29.12
CA GLU A 591 7.51 14.91 -29.45
C GLU A 591 6.69 16.20 -29.39
N TRP A 592 5.37 16.13 -29.45
CA TRP A 592 4.48 17.29 -29.43
C TRP A 592 3.47 17.23 -28.27
N MET A 593 2.94 18.40 -27.91
CA MET A 593 1.86 18.55 -26.95
C MET A 593 0.89 19.65 -27.38
N ILE A 594 -0.37 19.53 -27.01
CA ILE A 594 -1.36 20.59 -27.16
C ILE A 594 -1.33 21.46 -25.91
N MET A 595 -1.24 22.79 -26.12
CA MET A 595 -1.26 23.75 -25.03
C MET A 595 -2.51 24.62 -25.10
N THR A 596 -3.03 24.99 -23.94
CA THR A 596 -4.05 26.06 -23.85
C THR A 596 -3.44 27.41 -24.13
N PRO A 597 -4.22 28.46 -24.45
CA PRO A 597 -3.72 29.81 -24.58
C PRO A 597 -2.99 30.33 -23.34
N SER A 598 -3.28 29.78 -22.17
CA SER A 598 -2.61 30.11 -20.90
C SER A 598 -1.29 29.37 -20.70
N GLY A 599 -0.82 28.56 -21.66
CA GLY A 599 0.45 27.84 -21.56
C GLY A 599 0.39 26.50 -20.79
N THR A 600 -0.80 26.03 -20.48
CA THR A 600 -0.96 24.74 -19.78
C THR A 600 -1.08 23.58 -20.77
N CYS A 601 -0.33 22.48 -20.55
CA CYS A 601 -0.45 21.29 -21.38
C CYS A 601 -1.82 20.63 -21.23
N LEU A 602 -2.53 20.50 -22.35
CA LEU A 602 -3.83 19.83 -22.39
C LEU A 602 -3.64 18.30 -22.35
N THR A 603 -4.26 17.66 -21.37
CA THR A 603 -4.18 16.21 -21.18
C THR A 603 -5.57 15.59 -21.09
N GLN A 604 -5.67 14.26 -21.26
CA GLN A 604 -6.94 13.53 -21.09
C GLN A 604 -7.56 13.71 -19.70
N LYS A 605 -6.76 14.02 -18.67
CA LYS A 605 -7.27 14.32 -17.32
C LYS A 605 -8.06 15.63 -17.27
N HIS A 606 -7.68 16.61 -18.10
CA HIS A 606 -8.35 17.92 -18.16
C HIS A 606 -9.47 17.93 -19.21
N GLN A 607 -9.28 17.22 -20.33
CA GLN A 607 -10.22 17.17 -21.45
C GLN A 607 -10.21 15.77 -22.08
N VAL A 608 -11.18 14.95 -21.73
CA VAL A 608 -11.25 13.54 -22.14
C VAL A 608 -11.23 13.37 -23.67
N ASN A 609 -11.87 14.26 -24.40
CA ASN A 609 -11.99 14.19 -25.86
C ASN A 609 -10.66 14.39 -26.63
N VAL A 610 -9.57 14.79 -25.96
CA VAL A 610 -8.24 14.92 -26.59
C VAL A 610 -7.76 13.57 -27.17
N CYS A 611 -8.14 12.45 -26.58
CA CYS A 611 -7.81 11.11 -27.10
C CYS A 611 -8.46 10.79 -28.47
N LEU A 612 -9.50 11.51 -28.85
CA LEU A 612 -10.17 11.37 -30.15
C LEU A 612 -9.43 12.09 -31.29
N LEU A 613 -8.50 12.97 -30.97
CA LEU A 613 -7.59 13.58 -31.94
C LEU A 613 -6.58 12.52 -32.40
N LYS A 614 -6.65 12.13 -33.67
CA LYS A 614 -5.76 11.13 -34.26
C LYS A 614 -4.72 11.79 -35.15
N PRO A 615 -3.43 11.73 -34.78
CA PRO A 615 -2.35 12.19 -35.64
C PRO A 615 -2.10 11.19 -36.78
N VAL A 616 -1.84 11.69 -37.96
CA VAL A 616 -1.41 10.94 -39.15
C VAL A 616 -0.11 11.57 -39.64
N ILE A 617 0.96 10.79 -39.65
CA ILE A 617 2.29 11.27 -40.05
C ILE A 617 2.53 10.95 -41.53
N LEU A 618 2.77 11.98 -42.32
CA LEU A 618 3.14 11.90 -43.74
C LEU A 618 4.66 12.16 -43.88
N ARG A 619 5.46 11.12 -43.63
CA ARG A 619 6.94 11.22 -43.53
C ARG A 619 7.59 11.88 -44.76
N GLN A 620 7.16 11.50 -45.98
CA GLN A 620 7.72 12.06 -47.21
C GLN A 620 7.49 13.56 -47.37
N GLN A 621 6.36 14.02 -46.82
CA GLN A 621 5.96 15.46 -46.89
C GLN A 621 6.40 16.23 -45.65
N LYS A 622 6.93 15.56 -44.62
CA LYS A 622 7.25 16.13 -43.30
C LYS A 622 6.05 16.85 -42.67
N ILE A 623 4.86 16.31 -42.82
CA ILE A 623 3.61 16.90 -42.34
C ILE A 623 2.95 15.91 -41.37
N MET A 624 2.43 16.44 -40.26
CA MET A 624 1.50 15.75 -39.40
C MET A 624 0.10 16.33 -39.56
N LYS A 625 -0.88 15.49 -39.87
CA LYS A 625 -2.30 15.82 -39.97
C LYS A 625 -3.03 15.37 -38.74
N LEU A 626 -3.94 16.18 -38.21
CA LEU A 626 -4.82 15.83 -37.11
C LEU A 626 -6.25 15.64 -37.64
N THR A 627 -6.84 14.51 -37.26
CA THR A 627 -8.24 14.19 -37.55
C THR A 627 -9.04 14.04 -36.25
N TYR A 628 -10.30 14.46 -36.29
CA TYR A 628 -11.25 14.34 -35.18
C TYR A 628 -12.59 13.84 -35.70
N PRO A 629 -13.31 12.94 -34.99
CA PRO A 629 -14.62 12.45 -35.43
C PRO A 629 -15.60 13.61 -35.71
N GLY A 630 -16.21 13.61 -36.89
CA GLY A 630 -17.16 14.65 -37.32
C GLY A 630 -16.53 15.95 -37.89
N MET A 631 -15.20 16.05 -37.97
CA MET A 631 -14.52 17.17 -38.62
C MET A 631 -14.05 16.83 -40.04
N ASN A 632 -14.56 17.55 -41.04
CA ASN A 632 -14.13 17.43 -42.44
C ASN A 632 -12.89 18.30 -42.79
N LYS A 633 -12.23 18.91 -41.82
CA LYS A 633 -11.05 19.79 -42.05
C LYS A 633 -9.79 19.11 -41.50
N LEU A 634 -8.81 18.95 -42.37
CA LEU A 634 -7.46 18.52 -42.07
C LEU A 634 -6.62 19.78 -41.72
N TYR A 635 -6.04 19.81 -40.56
CA TYR A 635 -5.03 20.80 -40.20
C TYR A 635 -3.64 20.19 -40.42
N ALA A 636 -2.80 20.88 -41.20
CA ALA A 636 -1.40 20.53 -41.42
C ALA A 636 -0.52 21.47 -40.60
N TYR A 637 0.44 20.95 -39.86
CA TYR A 637 1.51 21.70 -39.22
C TYR A 637 2.85 21.22 -39.71
#